data_d862082970770af6840350e983ac157c
#
_entry.id   d862082970770af6840350e983ac157c
#
_cell.length_a   1.000
_cell.length_b   1.000
_cell.length_c   1.000
_cell.angle_alpha   90.00
_cell.angle_beta   90.00
_cell.angle_gamma   90.00
#
_symmetry.space_group_name_H-M   'P 1'
#
loop_
_entity.id
_entity.type
_entity.pdbx_description
1 polymer ?
#
loop_
_entity_poly.entity_id
_entity_poly.type
_entity_poly.pdbx_seq_one_letter_code
_entity_poly.pdbx_strand_id
1 'polypeptide(L)'
;MNPRTYPAGVPCWIDTTQPDVDAAAAFYSGLFGWTFEDVMPPGAPGRYLIAKLDGLDVAGLGSGGAAEPSWSTYIAVDDADATVQELVAGGATLLSKPEDAGEGGRDAALADPQGAGFHVWQARRRPGVQVANVPGTWNFSDLHTPDPGPAISFYQEAFGWKVDDLGFGMLVRRPGYGDHLEATVDPDIRKRQSQIAAPMGFEDAVAWIVTTGPDRPPHWHVTFTVADRDQTASDAERLGAEVLHRDESDWTREALIRDPQGAIFSASQFTPPGG
;
A
#
# COMPACT_ATOMS: atom_id res chain seq x y z
N MET A 1 -1.26 -9.59 21.72
CA MET A 1 -0.30 -9.24 20.65
C MET A 1 0.07 -7.79 20.81
N ASN A 2 1.32 -7.42 20.59
CA ASN A 2 1.70 -6.02 20.53
C ASN A 2 1.03 -5.38 19.29
N PRO A 3 0.62 -4.11 19.35
CA PRO A 3 0.12 -3.42 18.18
C PRO A 3 1.23 -3.33 17.12
N ARG A 4 0.87 -3.49 15.84
CA ARG A 4 1.80 -3.29 14.73
C ARG A 4 2.20 -1.83 14.65
N THR A 5 3.51 -1.55 14.54
CA THR A 5 4.09 -0.22 14.38
C THR A 5 5.02 -0.19 13.20
N TYR A 6 5.35 1.00 12.73
CA TYR A 6 6.11 1.19 11.49
C TYR A 6 7.26 2.16 11.73
N PRO A 7 8.52 1.72 11.59
CA PRO A 7 9.66 2.62 11.57
C PRO A 7 9.59 3.63 10.41
N ALA A 8 10.24 4.77 10.57
CA ALA A 8 10.35 5.74 9.48
C ALA A 8 10.89 5.12 8.18
N GLY A 9 10.31 5.48 7.06
CA GLY A 9 10.63 4.94 5.74
C GLY A 9 9.93 3.62 5.40
N VAL A 10 9.01 3.11 6.23
CA VAL A 10 8.23 1.90 5.92
C VAL A 10 6.83 2.31 5.47
N PRO A 11 6.31 1.80 4.33
CA PRO A 11 4.92 1.95 3.97
C PRO A 11 4.00 1.39 5.07
N CYS A 12 3.03 2.20 5.51
CA CYS A 12 2.27 1.89 6.73
C CYS A 12 0.75 1.91 6.57
N TRP A 13 0.24 2.61 5.56
CA TRP A 13 -1.20 2.76 5.34
C TRP A 13 -1.51 2.87 3.86
N ILE A 14 -2.73 2.46 3.51
CA ILE A 14 -3.30 2.65 2.19
C ILE A 14 -4.72 3.19 2.32
N ASP A 15 -5.14 4.04 1.40
CA ASP A 15 -6.53 4.45 1.27
C ASP A 15 -6.92 4.74 -0.18
N THR A 16 -8.20 4.94 -0.40
CA THR A 16 -8.73 5.46 -1.67
C THR A 16 -9.84 6.47 -1.41
N THR A 17 -9.85 7.55 -2.19
CA THR A 17 -10.94 8.52 -2.18
C THR A 17 -11.92 8.19 -3.31
N GLN A 18 -13.17 8.02 -2.95
CA GLN A 18 -14.23 7.54 -3.84
C GLN A 18 -15.37 8.58 -3.95
N PRO A 19 -15.96 8.78 -5.14
CA PRO A 19 -17.13 9.66 -5.32
C PRO A 19 -18.33 9.24 -4.46
N ASP A 20 -18.62 7.94 -4.37
CA ASP A 20 -19.64 7.35 -3.53
C ASP A 20 -18.99 6.37 -2.53
N VAL A 21 -18.70 6.88 -1.34
CA VAL A 21 -18.01 6.11 -0.30
C VAL A 21 -18.86 4.95 0.25
N ASP A 22 -20.21 5.06 0.21
CA ASP A 22 -21.09 3.99 0.66
C ASP A 22 -21.14 2.85 -0.35
N ALA A 23 -21.17 3.16 -1.66
CA ALA A 23 -21.05 2.16 -2.71
C ALA A 23 -19.68 1.47 -2.68
N ALA A 24 -18.61 2.21 -2.45
CA ALA A 24 -17.26 1.64 -2.27
C ALA A 24 -17.20 0.72 -1.04
N ALA A 25 -17.74 1.15 0.09
CA ALA A 25 -17.80 0.33 1.29
C ALA A 25 -18.59 -0.97 1.07
N ALA A 26 -19.71 -0.92 0.34
CA ALA A 26 -20.48 -2.12 -0.03
C ALA A 26 -19.68 -3.06 -0.92
N PHE A 27 -18.96 -2.53 -1.92
CA PHE A 27 -18.11 -3.33 -2.81
C PHE A 27 -16.99 -4.05 -2.04
N TYR A 28 -16.18 -3.34 -1.27
CA TYR A 28 -15.07 -3.93 -0.52
C TYR A 28 -15.54 -4.82 0.63
N SER A 29 -16.71 -4.53 1.23
CA SER A 29 -17.36 -5.45 2.17
C SER A 29 -17.71 -6.78 1.51
N GLY A 30 -18.30 -6.75 0.32
CA GLY A 30 -18.64 -7.93 -0.45
C GLY A 30 -17.43 -8.71 -0.95
N LEU A 31 -16.32 -8.03 -1.29
CA LEU A 31 -15.13 -8.64 -1.86
C LEU A 31 -14.18 -9.21 -0.81
N PHE A 32 -13.90 -8.45 0.27
CA PHE A 32 -12.90 -8.78 1.28
C PHE A 32 -13.50 -9.06 2.66
N GLY A 33 -14.81 -8.92 2.83
CA GLY A 33 -15.46 -9.08 4.13
C GLY A 33 -15.20 -7.93 5.11
N TRP A 34 -14.79 -6.77 4.63
CA TRP A 34 -14.50 -5.62 5.48
C TRP A 34 -15.75 -5.05 6.14
N THR A 35 -15.57 -4.59 7.38
CA THR A 35 -16.50 -3.70 8.08
C THR A 35 -15.92 -2.30 8.15
N PHE A 36 -16.77 -1.29 8.38
CA PHE A 36 -16.34 0.11 8.30
C PHE A 36 -16.76 0.90 9.54
N GLU A 37 -15.88 1.81 9.96
CA GLU A 37 -16.12 2.78 11.03
C GLU A 37 -15.87 4.19 10.49
N ASP A 38 -16.89 5.05 10.51
CA ASP A 38 -16.73 6.47 10.17
C ASP A 38 -16.05 7.21 11.31
N VAL A 39 -14.87 7.77 11.03
CA VAL A 39 -14.05 8.46 12.04
C VAL A 39 -14.12 9.98 11.95
N MET A 40 -14.92 10.50 11.00
CA MET A 40 -15.11 11.94 10.89
C MET A 40 -16.06 12.46 11.99
N PRO A 41 -15.77 13.65 12.55
CA PRO A 41 -16.67 14.28 13.51
C PRO A 41 -18.07 14.54 12.90
N PRO A 42 -19.13 14.47 13.68
CA PRO A 42 -20.47 14.84 13.20
C PRO A 42 -20.49 16.24 12.59
N GLY A 43 -20.97 16.35 11.33
CA GLY A 43 -21.07 17.61 10.60
C GLY A 43 -19.78 18.02 9.88
N ALA A 44 -18.74 17.20 9.88
CA ALA A 44 -17.56 17.43 9.05
C ALA A 44 -17.92 17.38 7.55
N PRO A 45 -17.27 18.16 6.70
CA PRO A 45 -17.43 18.03 5.26
C PRO A 45 -16.74 16.75 4.79
N GLY A 46 -17.54 15.80 4.29
CA GLY A 46 -17.05 14.50 3.84
C GLY A 46 -17.02 13.42 4.92
N ARG A 47 -16.65 12.23 4.49
CA ARG A 47 -16.55 11.04 5.35
C ARG A 47 -15.18 10.38 5.15
N TYR A 48 -14.68 9.77 6.21
CA TYR A 48 -13.52 8.90 6.14
C TYR A 48 -13.79 7.64 6.95
N LEU A 49 -13.86 6.52 6.25
CA LEU A 49 -14.18 5.22 6.81
C LEU A 49 -12.90 4.43 7.01
N ILE A 50 -12.68 3.95 8.22
CA ILE A 50 -11.65 2.96 8.48
C ILE A 50 -12.22 1.57 8.16
N ALA A 51 -11.62 0.91 7.19
CA ALA A 51 -11.89 -0.49 6.86
C ALA A 51 -11.25 -1.41 7.87
N LYS A 52 -12.00 -2.41 8.34
CA LYS A 52 -11.54 -3.40 9.32
C LYS A 52 -11.83 -4.82 8.85
N LEU A 53 -10.86 -5.70 9.08
CA LEU A 53 -11.02 -7.14 8.98
C LEU A 53 -10.85 -7.75 10.37
N ASP A 54 -11.84 -8.50 10.85
CA ASP A 54 -11.87 -9.07 12.22
C ASP A 54 -11.59 -8.02 13.32
N GLY A 55 -12.05 -6.78 13.10
CA GLY A 55 -11.90 -5.66 14.03
C GLY A 55 -10.53 -4.95 13.96
N LEU A 56 -9.61 -5.37 13.09
CA LEU A 56 -8.29 -4.78 12.88
C LEU A 56 -8.30 -3.84 11.66
N ASP A 57 -7.69 -2.66 11.79
CA ASP A 57 -7.61 -1.66 10.72
C ASP A 57 -6.77 -2.19 9.54
N VAL A 58 -7.32 -2.12 8.31
CA VAL A 58 -6.67 -2.65 7.09
C VAL A 58 -6.51 -1.62 5.98
N ALA A 59 -7.36 -0.60 5.91
CA ALA A 59 -7.32 0.46 4.88
C ALA A 59 -8.22 1.63 5.25
N GLY A 60 -8.19 2.70 4.45
CA GLY A 60 -9.12 3.83 4.50
C GLY A 60 -9.98 3.98 3.25
N LEU A 61 -11.21 4.48 3.41
CA LEU A 61 -12.05 4.98 2.32
C LEU A 61 -12.48 6.41 2.61
N GLY A 62 -12.00 7.37 1.82
CA GLY A 62 -12.41 8.76 1.87
C GLY A 62 -13.55 9.06 0.91
N SER A 63 -14.47 9.97 1.27
CA SER A 63 -15.42 10.56 0.33
C SER A 63 -14.80 11.78 -0.36
N GLY A 64 -14.91 11.86 -1.68
CA GLY A 64 -14.44 13.02 -2.43
C GLY A 64 -14.60 12.86 -3.93
N GLY A 65 -14.65 13.99 -4.65
CA GLY A 65 -14.78 14.02 -6.09
C GLY A 65 -13.44 14.02 -6.80
N ALA A 66 -12.59 13.02 -6.60
CA ALA A 66 -11.41 12.86 -7.46
C ALA A 66 -11.88 12.54 -8.89
N ALA A 67 -11.21 13.12 -9.89
CA ALA A 67 -11.55 12.88 -11.29
C ALA A 67 -11.39 11.39 -11.68
N GLU A 68 -10.43 10.71 -11.07
CA GLU A 68 -10.20 9.27 -11.19
C GLU A 68 -9.78 8.73 -9.83
N PRO A 69 -10.61 7.87 -9.20
CA PRO A 69 -10.25 7.21 -7.95
C PRO A 69 -8.97 6.37 -8.11
N SER A 70 -8.10 6.45 -7.10
CA SER A 70 -6.88 5.64 -7.04
C SER A 70 -6.57 5.28 -5.60
N TRP A 71 -5.83 4.20 -5.42
CA TRP A 71 -5.27 3.83 -4.13
C TRP A 71 -4.01 4.67 -3.87
N SER A 72 -3.92 5.22 -2.67
CA SER A 72 -2.76 5.96 -2.17
C SER A 72 -1.93 5.10 -1.24
N THR A 73 -0.62 5.32 -1.23
CA THR A 73 0.32 4.67 -0.31
C THR A 73 0.93 5.71 0.61
N TYR A 74 0.95 5.40 1.91
CA TYR A 74 1.51 6.26 2.96
C TYR A 74 2.78 5.64 3.51
N ILE A 75 3.82 6.45 3.63
CA ILE A 75 5.13 6.06 4.19
C ILE A 75 5.27 6.69 5.58
N ALA A 76 5.56 5.87 6.59
CA ALA A 76 5.75 6.32 7.96
C ALA A 76 6.94 7.27 8.07
N VAL A 77 6.78 8.35 8.84
CA VAL A 77 7.82 9.31 9.15
C VAL A 77 7.74 9.75 10.62
N ASP A 78 8.85 10.19 11.18
CA ASP A 78 8.90 10.67 12.56
C ASP A 78 8.39 12.11 12.70
N ASP A 79 8.62 12.95 11.67
CA ASP A 79 8.19 14.34 11.60
C ASP A 79 7.78 14.69 10.16
N ALA A 80 6.47 14.92 9.94
CA ALA A 80 5.93 15.17 8.60
C ALA A 80 6.41 16.51 8.03
N ASP A 81 6.52 17.57 8.86
CA ASP A 81 6.93 18.89 8.41
C ASP A 81 8.41 18.90 7.98
N ALA A 82 9.29 18.30 8.78
CA ALA A 82 10.71 18.19 8.47
C ALA A 82 10.94 17.30 7.24
N THR A 83 10.29 16.12 7.19
CA THR A 83 10.42 15.19 6.06
C THR A 83 9.94 15.82 4.76
N VAL A 84 8.81 16.56 4.76
CA VAL A 84 8.33 17.27 3.55
C VAL A 84 9.35 18.26 3.05
N GLN A 85 10.03 19.03 3.93
CA GLN A 85 11.07 19.95 3.52
C GLN A 85 12.25 19.24 2.86
N GLU A 86 12.69 18.11 3.42
CA GLU A 86 13.77 17.30 2.87
C GLU A 86 13.40 16.70 1.51
N LEU A 87 12.19 16.13 1.39
CA LEU A 87 11.69 15.55 0.15
C LEU A 87 11.58 16.58 -0.98
N VAL A 88 11.05 17.78 -0.67
CA VAL A 88 10.95 18.87 -1.64
C VAL A 88 12.35 19.35 -2.05
N ALA A 89 13.30 19.46 -1.11
CA ALA A 89 14.68 19.77 -1.45
C ALA A 89 15.34 18.69 -2.31
N GLY A 90 14.93 17.41 -2.15
CA GLY A 90 15.34 16.26 -2.97
C GLY A 90 14.60 16.14 -4.32
N GLY A 91 13.72 17.11 -4.66
CA GLY A 91 13.06 17.20 -5.97
C GLY A 91 11.61 16.70 -6.00
N ALA A 92 11.01 16.32 -4.87
CA ALA A 92 9.59 16.00 -4.83
C ALA A 92 8.72 17.26 -5.03
N THR A 93 7.56 17.06 -5.62
CA THR A 93 6.53 18.09 -5.73
C THR A 93 5.55 17.97 -4.57
N LEU A 94 5.34 19.05 -3.81
CA LEU A 94 4.34 19.11 -2.76
C LEU A 94 2.94 19.24 -3.37
N LEU A 95 2.06 18.27 -3.09
CA LEU A 95 0.66 18.25 -3.55
C LEU A 95 -0.28 18.79 -2.47
N SER A 96 -0.08 18.37 -1.20
CA SER A 96 -0.74 18.96 -0.03
C SER A 96 0.27 19.15 1.09
N LYS A 97 0.18 20.28 1.80
CA LYS A 97 1.03 20.57 2.96
C LYS A 97 0.69 19.63 4.13
N PRO A 98 1.62 19.45 5.10
CA PRO A 98 1.34 18.70 6.29
C PRO A 98 0.12 19.24 7.06
N GLU A 99 -0.89 18.39 7.26
CA GLU A 99 -2.12 18.71 7.99
C GLU A 99 -2.46 17.61 9.00
N ASP A 100 -3.12 17.99 10.08
CA ASP A 100 -3.54 17.04 11.10
C ASP A 100 -4.77 16.25 10.63
N ALA A 101 -4.64 14.93 10.57
CA ALA A 101 -5.75 13.99 10.37
C ALA A 101 -6.37 13.61 11.71
N GLY A 102 -6.87 14.62 12.44
CA GLY A 102 -7.40 14.48 13.78
C GLY A 102 -6.39 13.89 14.79
N GLU A 103 -6.87 13.01 15.66
CA GLU A 103 -6.02 12.31 16.64
C GLU A 103 -5.22 11.14 16.01
N GLY A 104 -5.52 10.76 14.76
CA GLY A 104 -4.87 9.64 14.06
C GLY A 104 -3.40 9.91 13.82
N GLY A 105 -3.08 11.08 13.28
CA GLY A 105 -1.72 11.46 12.89
C GLY A 105 -1.69 12.77 12.12
N ARG A 106 -0.63 12.97 11.36
CA ARG A 106 -0.40 14.09 10.48
C ARG A 106 0.09 13.58 9.13
N ASP A 107 -0.51 14.03 8.03
CA ASP A 107 -0.16 13.59 6.69
C ASP A 107 0.16 14.76 5.75
N ALA A 108 0.88 14.45 4.69
CA ALA A 108 1.09 15.32 3.54
C ALA A 108 1.15 14.47 2.27
N ALA A 109 0.65 15.01 1.16
CA ALA A 109 0.76 14.37 -0.15
C ALA A 109 1.88 15.00 -0.97
N LEU A 110 2.67 14.16 -1.61
CA LEU A 110 3.76 14.54 -2.50
C LEU A 110 3.69 13.71 -3.80
N ALA A 111 4.38 14.19 -4.82
CA ALA A 111 4.77 13.37 -5.96
C ALA A 111 6.30 13.30 -6.01
N ASP A 112 6.85 12.13 -6.31
CA ASP A 112 8.29 11.97 -6.53
C ASP A 112 8.76 12.76 -7.76
N PRO A 113 10.06 12.85 -8.05
CA PRO A 113 10.57 13.63 -9.20
C PRO A 113 10.04 13.16 -10.56
N GLN A 114 9.46 11.97 -10.65
CA GLN A 114 8.87 11.45 -11.88
C GLN A 114 7.35 11.59 -11.93
N GLY A 115 6.71 12.02 -10.83
CA GLY A 115 5.28 12.28 -10.74
C GLY A 115 4.47 11.18 -10.03
N ALA A 116 5.10 10.13 -9.48
CA ALA A 116 4.38 9.13 -8.69
C ALA A 116 3.94 9.73 -7.35
N GLY A 117 2.61 9.81 -7.16
CA GLY A 117 2.00 10.35 -5.94
C GLY A 117 2.11 9.40 -4.77
N PHE A 118 2.48 9.90 -3.59
CA PHE A 118 2.51 9.16 -2.32
C PHE A 118 2.25 10.11 -1.14
N HIS A 119 1.99 9.56 0.02
CA HIS A 119 1.81 10.31 1.25
C HIS A 119 2.92 10.01 2.25
N VAL A 120 3.22 10.96 3.13
CA VAL A 120 3.97 10.73 4.37
C VAL A 120 3.02 10.75 5.54
N TRP A 121 3.23 9.87 6.52
CA TRP A 121 2.38 9.71 7.69
C TRP A 121 3.18 9.77 8.98
N GLN A 122 2.97 10.82 9.76
CA GLN A 122 3.45 10.92 11.14
C GLN A 122 2.36 10.42 12.08
N ALA A 123 2.53 9.22 12.58
CA ALA A 123 1.54 8.56 13.41
C ALA A 123 1.40 9.22 14.79
N ARG A 124 0.16 9.26 15.28
CA ARG A 124 -0.18 9.53 16.69
C ARG A 124 -0.90 8.32 17.26
N ARG A 125 -2.23 8.27 17.20
CA ARG A 125 -3.02 7.11 17.66
C ARG A 125 -3.15 6.00 16.63
N ARG A 126 -2.93 6.28 15.34
CA ARG A 126 -3.04 5.31 14.24
C ARG A 126 -1.67 5.08 13.60
N PRO A 127 -0.96 4.02 14.00
CA PRO A 127 0.37 3.73 13.44
C PRO A 127 0.34 3.28 11.98
N GLY A 128 -0.78 2.76 11.50
CA GLY A 128 -0.95 2.19 10.18
C GLY A 128 -1.88 0.99 10.20
N VAL A 129 -1.82 0.12 9.17
CA VAL A 129 -2.60 -1.11 9.15
C VAL A 129 -2.19 -2.02 10.31
N GLN A 130 -3.18 -2.66 10.92
CA GLN A 130 -2.95 -3.55 12.07
C GLN A 130 -2.69 -4.99 11.65
N VAL A 131 -3.12 -5.36 10.46
CA VAL A 131 -2.89 -6.67 9.86
C VAL A 131 -2.59 -6.51 8.37
N ALA A 132 -1.63 -7.28 7.85
CA ALA A 132 -1.21 -7.30 6.46
C ALA A 132 -0.79 -8.73 6.08
N ASN A 133 -0.71 -9.02 4.78
CA ASN A 133 -0.23 -10.28 4.21
C ASN A 133 -1.08 -11.51 4.55
N VAL A 134 -2.36 -11.29 4.89
CA VAL A 134 -3.36 -12.37 5.00
C VAL A 134 -4.49 -12.11 4.02
N PRO A 135 -5.28 -13.12 3.61
CA PRO A 135 -6.36 -12.92 2.66
C PRO A 135 -7.32 -11.79 3.05
N GLY A 136 -7.62 -10.90 2.11
CA GLY A 136 -8.44 -9.71 2.32
C GLY A 136 -7.69 -8.50 2.90
N THR A 137 -6.35 -8.52 2.96
CA THR A 137 -5.56 -7.40 3.46
C THR A 137 -4.47 -6.96 2.48
N TRP A 138 -3.94 -5.77 2.69
CA TRP A 138 -2.81 -5.23 1.94
C TRP A 138 -1.60 -6.16 2.00
N ASN A 139 -0.95 -6.33 0.84
CA ASN A 139 0.30 -7.07 0.68
C ASN A 139 1.47 -6.09 0.53
N PHE A 140 1.54 -5.48 -0.65
CA PHE A 140 2.55 -4.48 -1.00
C PHE A 140 1.91 -3.30 -1.72
N SER A 141 2.65 -2.19 -1.73
CA SER A 141 2.51 -1.16 -2.75
C SER A 141 3.76 -1.16 -3.61
N ASP A 142 3.57 -1.19 -4.93
CA ASP A 142 4.65 -1.30 -5.89
C ASP A 142 4.78 0.00 -6.68
N LEU A 143 6.01 0.48 -6.84
CA LEU A 143 6.27 1.64 -7.67
C LEU A 143 6.37 1.21 -9.14
N HIS A 144 5.42 1.61 -9.95
CA HIS A 144 5.42 1.42 -11.39
C HIS A 144 6.04 2.65 -12.06
N THR A 145 7.13 2.48 -12.81
CA THR A 145 7.82 3.58 -13.48
C THR A 145 8.50 3.12 -14.77
N PRO A 146 8.51 3.93 -15.83
CA PRO A 146 9.25 3.61 -17.06
C PRO A 146 10.78 3.74 -16.89
N ASP A 147 11.26 4.51 -15.91
CA ASP A 147 12.68 4.70 -15.62
C ASP A 147 12.97 4.54 -14.12
N PRO A 148 13.37 3.35 -13.68
CA PRO A 148 13.65 3.08 -12.27
C PRO A 148 14.80 3.88 -11.66
N GLY A 149 15.79 4.29 -12.46
CA GLY A 149 17.03 4.89 -11.95
C GLY A 149 16.80 6.14 -11.09
N PRO A 150 16.12 7.19 -11.58
CA PRO A 150 15.82 8.37 -10.79
C PRO A 150 14.97 8.08 -9.55
N ALA A 151 13.97 7.18 -9.65
CA ALA A 151 13.15 6.80 -8.52
C ALA A 151 13.98 6.10 -7.43
N ILE A 152 14.84 5.14 -7.81
CA ILE A 152 15.74 4.46 -6.87
C ILE A 152 16.60 5.49 -6.13
N SER A 153 17.23 6.43 -6.84
CA SER A 153 18.09 7.46 -6.23
C SER A 153 17.31 8.31 -5.23
N PHE A 154 16.12 8.76 -5.62
CA PHE A 154 15.26 9.58 -4.76
C PHE A 154 14.86 8.84 -3.47
N TYR A 155 14.29 7.65 -3.56
CA TYR A 155 13.82 6.91 -2.39
C TYR A 155 14.96 6.35 -1.52
N GLN A 156 16.13 6.08 -2.10
CA GLN A 156 17.34 5.75 -1.33
C GLN A 156 17.80 6.92 -0.46
N GLU A 157 17.82 8.13 -1.01
CA GLU A 157 18.20 9.33 -0.28
C GLU A 157 17.14 9.71 0.77
N ALA A 158 15.86 9.66 0.39
CA ALA A 158 14.74 10.05 1.23
C ALA A 158 14.51 9.12 2.44
N PHE A 159 14.55 7.80 2.23
CA PHE A 159 14.11 6.82 3.23
C PHE A 159 15.17 5.76 3.57
N GLY A 160 16.37 5.87 3.01
CA GLY A 160 17.44 4.90 3.24
C GLY A 160 17.14 3.52 2.65
N TRP A 161 16.28 3.45 1.63
CA TRP A 161 15.93 2.19 0.99
C TRP A 161 17.12 1.59 0.25
N LYS A 162 17.11 0.28 0.13
CA LYS A 162 18.04 -0.47 -0.73
C LYS A 162 17.24 -1.24 -1.75
N VAL A 163 17.72 -1.24 -2.99
CA VAL A 163 17.05 -1.91 -4.11
C VAL A 163 17.98 -2.98 -4.65
N ASP A 164 17.46 -4.21 -4.72
CA ASP A 164 18.15 -5.36 -5.29
C ASP A 164 17.43 -5.78 -6.57
N ASP A 165 18.14 -5.79 -7.67
CA ASP A 165 17.64 -6.37 -8.91
C ASP A 165 17.78 -7.90 -8.86
N LEU A 166 16.64 -8.58 -8.83
CA LEU A 166 16.56 -10.04 -8.78
C LEU A 166 16.40 -10.67 -10.18
N GLY A 167 16.44 -9.85 -11.25
CA GLY A 167 16.27 -10.27 -12.64
C GLY A 167 14.80 -10.41 -13.08
N PHE A 168 13.89 -10.76 -12.17
CA PHE A 168 12.46 -10.81 -12.41
C PHE A 168 11.70 -9.63 -11.80
N GLY A 169 12.35 -8.84 -10.95
CA GLY A 169 11.80 -7.66 -10.30
C GLY A 169 12.84 -6.98 -9.41
N MET A 170 12.62 -5.73 -9.09
CA MET A 170 13.48 -4.96 -8.20
C MET A 170 12.85 -4.90 -6.82
N LEU A 171 13.45 -5.62 -5.87
CA LEU A 171 13.02 -5.67 -4.47
C LEU A 171 13.50 -4.43 -3.73
N VAL A 172 12.58 -3.71 -3.10
CA VAL A 172 12.88 -2.56 -2.23
C VAL A 172 12.90 -3.02 -0.79
N ARG A 173 14.01 -2.78 -0.09
CA ARG A 173 14.19 -3.11 1.32
C ARG A 173 14.42 -1.86 2.16
N ARG A 174 13.82 -1.84 3.36
CA ARG A 174 14.15 -0.88 4.42
C ARG A 174 15.00 -1.62 5.46
N PRO A 175 16.34 -1.44 5.46
CA PRO A 175 17.23 -2.17 6.37
C PRO A 175 16.81 -2.06 7.83
N GLY A 176 16.75 -3.21 8.53
CA GLY A 176 16.33 -3.31 9.92
C GLY A 176 14.81 -3.46 10.13
N TYR A 177 14.00 -3.46 9.07
CA TYR A 177 12.57 -3.68 9.23
C TYR A 177 12.24 -5.12 9.65
N GLY A 178 12.99 -6.10 9.16
CA GLY A 178 12.87 -7.49 9.60
C GLY A 178 13.17 -7.68 11.09
N ASP A 179 14.18 -6.99 11.64
CA ASP A 179 14.48 -7.00 13.08
C ASP A 179 13.32 -6.41 13.88
N HIS A 180 12.72 -5.32 13.38
CA HIS A 180 11.54 -4.72 13.98
C HIS A 180 10.34 -5.67 13.98
N LEU A 181 10.07 -6.34 12.84
CA LEU A 181 8.97 -7.32 12.74
C LEU A 181 9.18 -8.50 13.68
N GLU A 182 10.39 -9.06 13.74
CA GLU A 182 10.73 -10.18 14.62
C GLU A 182 10.55 -9.80 16.10
N ALA A 183 10.93 -8.59 16.47
CA ALA A 183 10.79 -8.09 17.84
C ALA A 183 9.34 -7.74 18.24
N THR A 184 8.43 -7.52 17.28
CA THR A 184 7.10 -6.97 17.57
C THR A 184 5.95 -7.91 17.21
N VAL A 185 5.73 -8.17 15.92
CA VAL A 185 4.49 -8.83 15.45
C VAL A 185 4.72 -10.17 14.77
N ASP A 186 5.95 -10.50 14.39
CA ASP A 186 6.27 -11.67 13.60
C ASP A 186 7.60 -12.35 14.02
N PRO A 187 7.65 -12.97 15.22
CA PRO A 187 8.87 -13.58 15.75
C PRO A 187 9.49 -14.68 14.89
N ASP A 188 8.70 -15.31 14.03
CA ASP A 188 9.13 -16.41 13.18
C ASP A 188 9.36 -16.01 11.70
N ILE A 189 9.41 -14.70 11.38
CA ILE A 189 9.49 -14.22 9.99
C ILE A 189 10.64 -14.86 9.21
N ARG A 190 11.86 -14.84 9.74
CA ARG A 190 13.05 -15.41 9.07
C ARG A 190 12.96 -16.92 8.90
N LYS A 191 12.45 -17.62 9.92
CA LYS A 191 12.24 -19.08 9.87
C LYS A 191 11.24 -19.45 8.77
N ARG A 192 10.14 -18.70 8.66
CA ARG A 192 9.09 -18.94 7.67
C ARG A 192 9.61 -18.63 6.26
N GLN A 193 10.35 -17.55 6.07
CA GLN A 193 10.92 -17.17 4.78
C GLN A 193 12.01 -18.15 4.31
N SER A 194 12.82 -18.70 5.21
CA SER A 194 13.80 -19.72 4.86
C SER A 194 13.19 -21.03 4.34
N GLN A 195 11.94 -21.33 4.70
CA GLN A 195 11.22 -22.53 4.25
C GLN A 195 10.71 -22.42 2.82
N ILE A 196 10.53 -21.21 2.29
CA ILE A 196 10.02 -20.94 0.95
C ILE A 196 11.09 -20.44 -0.02
N ALA A 197 12.38 -20.54 0.35
CA ALA A 197 13.49 -20.03 -0.45
C ALA A 197 13.33 -18.55 -0.89
N ALA A 198 12.77 -17.72 0.01
CA ALA A 198 12.68 -16.28 -0.23
C ALA A 198 14.06 -15.67 -0.51
N PRO A 199 14.16 -14.59 -1.31
CA PRO A 199 15.41 -13.88 -1.52
C PRO A 199 16.06 -13.46 -0.19
N MET A 200 17.39 -13.45 -0.13
CA MET A 200 18.12 -13.03 1.06
C MET A 200 17.77 -11.59 1.44
N GLY A 201 17.40 -11.34 2.70
CA GLY A 201 16.99 -10.03 3.19
C GLY A 201 15.54 -9.69 2.88
N PHE A 202 14.73 -10.65 2.46
CA PHE A 202 13.31 -10.44 2.15
C PHE A 202 12.49 -10.03 3.39
N GLU A 203 12.98 -10.31 4.59
CA GLU A 203 12.39 -9.82 5.83
C GLU A 203 12.35 -8.28 5.93
N ASP A 204 13.25 -7.60 5.22
CA ASP A 204 13.31 -6.14 5.14
C ASP A 204 12.47 -5.57 3.97
N ALA A 205 11.79 -6.42 3.19
CA ALA A 205 11.02 -6.01 2.01
C ALA A 205 9.88 -5.06 2.39
N VAL A 206 9.77 -3.96 1.64
CA VAL A 206 8.74 -2.92 1.86
C VAL A 206 7.98 -2.57 0.59
N ALA A 207 8.52 -2.84 -0.59
CA ALA A 207 7.90 -2.56 -1.89
C ALA A 207 8.62 -3.33 -3.00
N TRP A 208 8.06 -3.26 -4.20
CA TRP A 208 8.74 -3.59 -5.45
C TRP A 208 8.81 -2.35 -6.34
N ILE A 209 9.77 -2.35 -7.28
CA ILE A 209 9.76 -1.42 -8.41
C ILE A 209 9.55 -2.24 -9.68
N VAL A 210 8.52 -1.85 -10.43
CA VAL A 210 8.11 -2.50 -11.67
C VAL A 210 8.40 -1.55 -12.83
N THR A 211 9.24 -2.00 -13.77
CA THR A 211 9.50 -1.24 -15.00
C THR A 211 8.30 -1.34 -15.93
N THR A 212 7.74 -0.20 -16.31
CA THR A 212 6.59 -0.11 -17.21
C THR A 212 7.00 0.37 -18.62
N GLY A 213 6.07 0.31 -19.56
CA GLY A 213 6.26 0.94 -20.87
C GLY A 213 6.36 2.47 -20.76
N PRO A 214 7.02 3.13 -21.74
CA PRO A 214 7.30 4.57 -21.69
C PRO A 214 6.05 5.46 -21.67
N ASP A 215 4.93 4.95 -22.12
CA ASP A 215 3.64 5.69 -22.19
C ASP A 215 2.81 5.59 -20.91
N ARG A 216 3.28 4.84 -19.90
CA ARG A 216 2.58 4.71 -18.62
C ARG A 216 3.15 5.71 -17.62
N PRO A 217 2.33 6.62 -17.05
CA PRO A 217 2.81 7.54 -16.03
C PRO A 217 3.26 6.78 -14.78
N PRO A 218 4.31 7.24 -14.10
CA PRO A 218 4.73 6.67 -12.82
C PRO A 218 3.62 6.75 -11.77
N HIS A 219 3.43 5.67 -11.01
CA HIS A 219 2.42 5.62 -9.95
C HIS A 219 2.73 4.52 -8.93
N TRP A 220 2.23 4.69 -7.73
CA TRP A 220 2.16 3.63 -6.73
C TRP A 220 0.92 2.76 -6.98
N HIS A 221 1.11 1.46 -6.97
CA HIS A 221 0.08 0.46 -7.19
C HIS A 221 -0.11 -0.40 -5.94
N VAL A 222 -1.35 -0.61 -5.53
CA VAL A 222 -1.68 -1.39 -4.32
C VAL A 222 -2.06 -2.81 -4.68
N THR A 223 -1.47 -3.77 -3.96
CA THR A 223 -1.75 -5.20 -4.10
C THR A 223 -2.36 -5.75 -2.79
N PHE A 224 -3.47 -6.46 -2.90
CA PHE A 224 -4.11 -7.18 -1.80
C PHE A 224 -3.81 -8.67 -1.88
N THR A 225 -3.53 -9.29 -0.73
CA THR A 225 -3.45 -10.76 -0.61
C THR A 225 -4.85 -11.36 -0.72
N VAL A 226 -4.98 -12.43 -1.49
CA VAL A 226 -6.22 -13.22 -1.59
C VAL A 226 -5.93 -14.71 -1.45
N ALA A 227 -6.91 -15.47 -0.96
CA ALA A 227 -6.80 -16.93 -0.81
C ALA A 227 -6.91 -17.65 -2.16
N ASP A 228 -7.75 -17.13 -3.06
CA ASP A 228 -8.00 -17.67 -4.39
C ASP A 228 -8.22 -16.51 -5.37
N ARG A 229 -7.28 -16.32 -6.33
CA ARG A 229 -7.32 -15.26 -7.33
C ARG A 229 -8.53 -15.37 -8.25
N ASP A 230 -8.87 -16.59 -8.67
CA ASP A 230 -9.96 -16.78 -9.65
C ASP A 230 -11.33 -16.56 -9.00
N GLN A 231 -11.51 -17.05 -7.76
CA GLN A 231 -12.72 -16.78 -6.99
C GLN A 231 -12.86 -15.27 -6.72
N THR A 232 -11.78 -14.61 -6.28
CA THR A 232 -11.80 -13.16 -6.01
C THR A 232 -12.14 -12.36 -7.27
N ALA A 233 -11.55 -12.71 -8.42
CA ALA A 233 -11.86 -12.06 -9.69
C ALA A 233 -13.34 -12.24 -10.08
N SER A 234 -13.89 -13.44 -9.93
CA SER A 234 -15.29 -13.73 -10.21
C SER A 234 -16.26 -12.98 -9.27
N ASP A 235 -15.87 -12.89 -7.98
CA ASP A 235 -16.65 -12.14 -6.99
C ASP A 235 -16.62 -10.63 -7.29
N ALA A 236 -15.46 -10.09 -7.68
CA ALA A 236 -15.31 -8.69 -8.09
C ALA A 236 -16.22 -8.37 -9.30
N GLU A 237 -16.20 -9.21 -10.34
CA GLU A 237 -17.08 -9.05 -11.52
C GLU A 237 -18.58 -9.07 -11.13
N ARG A 238 -18.98 -9.98 -10.24
CA ARG A 238 -20.35 -10.08 -9.72
C ARG A 238 -20.75 -8.83 -8.91
N LEU A 239 -19.80 -8.18 -8.27
CA LEU A 239 -19.99 -6.93 -7.52
C LEU A 239 -19.86 -5.67 -8.39
N GLY A 240 -19.70 -5.81 -9.73
CA GLY A 240 -19.69 -4.72 -10.70
C GLY A 240 -18.30 -4.17 -11.04
N ALA A 241 -17.21 -4.82 -10.62
CA ALA A 241 -15.87 -4.48 -11.03
C ALA A 241 -15.51 -5.06 -12.41
N GLU A 242 -14.44 -4.56 -13.01
CA GLU A 242 -13.86 -5.07 -14.25
C GLU A 242 -12.53 -5.74 -13.97
N VAL A 243 -12.36 -6.99 -14.40
CA VAL A 243 -11.06 -7.69 -14.39
C VAL A 243 -10.30 -7.32 -15.65
N LEU A 244 -9.28 -6.48 -15.50
CA LEU A 244 -8.50 -5.95 -16.61
C LEU A 244 -7.49 -6.95 -17.16
N HIS A 245 -6.87 -7.73 -16.28
CA HIS A 245 -5.84 -8.70 -16.63
C HIS A 245 -5.74 -9.81 -15.58
N ARG A 246 -5.27 -10.98 -16.00
CA ARG A 246 -4.85 -12.08 -15.12
C ARG A 246 -3.46 -12.50 -15.51
N ASP A 247 -2.58 -12.67 -14.53
CA ASP A 247 -1.20 -13.10 -14.71
C ASP A 247 -0.84 -14.24 -13.76
N GLU A 248 0.18 -15.01 -14.13
CA GLU A 248 0.70 -16.11 -13.32
C GLU A 248 2.23 -16.09 -13.41
N SER A 249 2.86 -16.16 -12.26
CA SER A 249 4.30 -16.33 -12.10
C SER A 249 4.59 -17.63 -11.36
N ASP A 250 5.86 -17.95 -11.15
CA ASP A 250 6.27 -19.08 -10.32
C ASP A 250 5.84 -18.92 -8.83
N TRP A 251 5.50 -17.70 -8.40
CA TRP A 251 5.25 -17.37 -7.00
C TRP A 251 3.84 -16.86 -6.72
N THR A 252 3.20 -16.28 -7.73
CA THR A 252 1.91 -15.61 -7.54
C THR A 252 0.98 -15.85 -8.72
N ARG A 253 -0.33 -15.86 -8.42
CA ARG A 253 -1.40 -15.71 -9.40
C ARG A 253 -2.10 -14.40 -9.11
N GLU A 254 -2.17 -13.52 -10.10
CA GLU A 254 -2.68 -12.17 -9.91
C GLU A 254 -3.87 -11.83 -10.82
N ALA A 255 -4.74 -10.98 -10.33
CA ALA A 255 -5.76 -10.32 -11.13
C ALA A 255 -5.68 -8.81 -10.91
N LEU A 256 -5.54 -8.06 -12.00
CA LEU A 256 -5.65 -6.62 -12.02
C LEU A 256 -7.14 -6.25 -12.14
N ILE A 257 -7.66 -5.54 -11.17
CA ILE A 257 -9.07 -5.26 -11.01
C ILE A 257 -9.29 -3.75 -10.95
N ARG A 258 -10.29 -3.28 -11.70
CA ARG A 258 -10.85 -1.93 -11.57
C ARG A 258 -12.15 -2.01 -10.80
N ASP A 259 -12.25 -1.34 -9.67
CA ASP A 259 -13.48 -1.29 -8.88
C ASP A 259 -14.61 -0.56 -9.63
N PRO A 260 -15.86 -0.61 -9.17
CA PRO A 260 -17.00 0.00 -9.89
C PRO A 260 -16.89 1.51 -10.07
N GLN A 261 -16.01 2.20 -9.36
CA GLN A 261 -15.82 3.65 -9.45
C GLN A 261 -14.52 4.06 -10.13
N GLY A 262 -13.66 3.10 -10.47
CA GLY A 262 -12.47 3.31 -11.29
C GLY A 262 -11.13 3.05 -10.60
N ALA A 263 -11.08 2.85 -9.28
CA ALA A 263 -9.82 2.56 -8.59
C ALA A 263 -9.26 1.19 -9.00
N ILE A 264 -7.97 1.15 -9.33
CA ILE A 264 -7.30 -0.06 -9.80
C ILE A 264 -6.41 -0.62 -8.68
N PHE A 265 -6.47 -1.94 -8.49
CA PHE A 265 -5.64 -2.69 -7.57
C PHE A 265 -5.36 -4.10 -8.09
N SER A 266 -4.34 -4.77 -7.55
CA SER A 266 -4.10 -6.20 -7.79
C SER A 266 -4.64 -7.05 -6.65
N ALA A 267 -5.23 -8.20 -6.99
CA ALA A 267 -5.52 -9.30 -6.07
C ALA A 267 -4.50 -10.42 -6.32
N SER A 268 -3.64 -10.68 -5.35
CA SER A 268 -2.50 -11.60 -5.48
C SER A 268 -2.66 -12.81 -4.56
N GLN A 269 -2.67 -13.98 -5.16
CA GLN A 269 -2.62 -15.26 -4.48
C GLN A 269 -1.18 -15.78 -4.48
N PHE A 270 -0.62 -16.02 -3.29
CA PHE A 270 0.71 -16.60 -3.15
C PHE A 270 0.70 -18.09 -3.45
N THR A 271 1.52 -18.54 -4.38
CA THR A 271 1.64 -19.94 -4.82
C THR A 271 3.11 -20.33 -4.91
N PRO A 272 3.79 -20.58 -3.77
CA PRO A 272 5.23 -20.86 -3.79
C PRO A 272 5.54 -22.14 -4.56
N PRO A 273 6.69 -22.22 -5.26
CA PRO A 273 7.14 -23.43 -5.95
C PRO A 273 7.24 -24.60 -4.98
N GLY A 274 6.61 -25.73 -5.30
CA GLY A 274 6.70 -26.98 -4.51
C GLY A 274 5.70 -27.08 -3.34
N GLY A 275 4.65 -26.24 -3.32
CA GLY A 275 3.50 -26.37 -2.40
C GLY A 275 2.47 -27.40 -2.87
#